data_b3c4703f76381c902115b9a4de97009f
#
_entry.id   b3c4703f76381c902115b9a4de97009f
#
_cell.length_a   1.000
_cell.length_b   1.000
_cell.length_c   1.000
_cell.angle_alpha   90.00
_cell.angle_beta   90.00
_cell.angle_gamma   90.00
#
_symmetry.space_group_name_H-M   'P 1'
#
loop_
_entity.id
_entity.type
_entity.pdbx_description
1 polymer ?
#
loop_
_entity_poly.entity_id
_entity_poly.type
_entity_poly.pdbx_seq_one_letter_code
_entity_poly.pdbx_strand_id
1 'polypeptide(L)'
;IENERILEEDKQYFWFPLDGEKKLFTENLTPGKQVYKEKLLTKKGIEYRNWEPFRSKLAACIMNGLENFPFLAESNILYLGVSTGTTISHISDIVGPNGTIFGVEHSSRVARDFLDRVAVFRKNIIPIIQNAKKPDQYFSVFTKVDVVYVDIAQPDQTKIAIDNCKMF
;
A
#
# COMPACT_ATOMS: atom_id res chain seq x y z
N ILE A 1 -28.40 1.35 17.78
CA ILE A 1 -27.05 0.78 17.72
C ILE A 1 -26.85 0.11 16.35
N GLU A 2 -27.31 0.76 15.32
CA GLU A 2 -27.20 0.34 13.92
C GLU A 2 -26.87 1.58 13.10
N ASN A 3 -25.61 2.01 13.10
CA ASN A 3 -25.17 3.02 12.13
C ASN A 3 -23.65 3.14 12.15
N GLU A 4 -22.93 2.08 11.73
CA GLU A 4 -21.50 2.13 11.52
C GLU A 4 -21.08 1.42 10.20
N ARG A 5 -21.90 1.59 9.17
CA ARG A 5 -21.47 1.37 7.81
C ARG A 5 -21.58 2.68 7.05
N ILE A 6 -20.59 3.54 7.22
CA ILE A 6 -20.30 4.50 6.16
C ILE A 6 -19.53 3.69 5.13
N LEU A 7 -20.28 2.96 4.32
CA LEU A 7 -19.81 2.44 3.05
C LEU A 7 -19.76 3.64 2.09
N GLU A 8 -18.62 4.23 1.95
CA GLU A 8 -18.27 4.72 0.63
C GLU A 8 -18.02 3.44 -0.17
N GLU A 9 -18.96 3.06 -1.02
CA GLU A 9 -19.11 1.73 -1.62
C GLU A 9 -17.90 1.24 -2.46
N ASP A 10 -16.89 2.08 -2.67
CA ASP A 10 -15.69 1.77 -3.45
C ASP A 10 -14.37 1.83 -2.68
N LYS A 11 -14.37 2.21 -1.41
CA LYS A 11 -13.13 2.32 -0.63
C LYS A 11 -12.90 1.10 0.24
N GLN A 12 -11.81 0.41 0.00
CA GLN A 12 -11.41 -0.85 0.67
C GLN A 12 -10.71 -0.61 2.02
N TYR A 13 -11.01 0.49 2.73
CA TYR A 13 -10.53 0.76 4.08
C TYR A 13 -11.70 1.06 5.03
N PHE A 14 -11.48 0.84 6.32
CA PHE A 14 -12.52 0.82 7.33
C PHE A 14 -12.16 1.73 8.50
N TRP A 15 -13.19 2.25 9.16
CA TRP A 15 -13.05 3.05 10.36
C TRP A 15 -13.67 2.30 11.54
N PHE A 16 -12.83 1.96 12.54
CA PHE A 16 -13.31 1.31 13.75
C PHE A 16 -12.86 2.06 15.00
N PRO A 17 -13.65 2.03 16.10
CA PRO A 17 -13.21 2.53 17.38
C PRO A 17 -12.11 1.62 17.94
N LEU A 18 -11.03 2.24 18.41
CA LEU A 18 -9.92 1.60 19.09
C LEU A 18 -9.35 2.56 20.13
N ASP A 19 -9.28 2.12 21.40
CA ASP A 19 -8.81 2.93 22.53
C ASP A 19 -9.55 4.28 22.69
N GLY A 20 -10.86 4.32 22.40
CA GLY A 20 -11.68 5.53 22.48
C GLY A 20 -11.60 6.49 21.29
N GLU A 21 -10.80 6.19 20.28
CA GLU A 21 -10.63 6.98 19.08
C GLU A 21 -11.07 6.22 17.83
N LYS A 22 -11.53 6.95 16.81
CA LYS A 22 -11.82 6.37 15.49
C LYS A 22 -10.51 6.21 14.71
N LYS A 23 -10.14 4.98 14.37
CA LYS A 23 -8.89 4.64 13.68
C LYS A 23 -9.14 3.96 12.34
N LEU A 24 -8.16 4.09 11.45
CA LEU A 24 -8.18 3.55 10.09
C LEU A 24 -7.68 2.10 10.08
N PHE A 25 -8.32 1.26 9.27
CA PHE A 25 -7.99 -0.16 9.13
C PHE A 25 -8.08 -0.62 7.68
N THR A 26 -7.35 -1.68 7.36
CA THR A 26 -7.55 -2.51 6.15
C THR A 26 -7.89 -3.94 6.55
N GLU A 27 -8.65 -4.67 5.75
CA GLU A 27 -8.87 -6.10 5.93
C GLU A 27 -7.55 -6.84 5.70
N ASN A 28 -7.13 -7.68 6.65
CA ASN A 28 -5.83 -8.34 6.57
C ASN A 28 -5.81 -9.46 5.53
N LEU A 29 -5.16 -9.24 4.40
CA LEU A 29 -4.98 -10.26 3.35
C LEU A 29 -4.19 -11.49 3.84
N THR A 30 -3.42 -11.34 4.93
CA THR A 30 -2.60 -12.40 5.53
C THR A 30 -2.92 -12.56 7.02
N PRO A 31 -4.06 -13.16 7.39
CA PRO A 31 -4.50 -13.26 8.78
C PRO A 31 -3.42 -13.78 9.74
N GLY A 32 -3.34 -13.17 10.92
CA GLY A 32 -2.34 -13.47 11.94
C GLY A 32 -0.96 -12.84 11.70
N LYS A 33 -0.74 -12.13 10.59
CA LYS A 33 0.54 -11.47 10.31
C LYS A 33 0.45 -9.96 10.53
N GLN A 34 1.42 -9.44 11.26
CA GLN A 34 1.70 -8.01 11.44
C GLN A 34 2.96 -7.63 10.65
N VAL A 35 3.01 -6.41 10.11
CA VAL A 35 4.16 -5.90 9.37
C VAL A 35 5.04 -5.03 10.27
N TYR A 36 4.44 -4.15 11.07
CA TYR A 36 5.16 -3.19 11.91
C TYR A 36 4.63 -3.18 13.36
N LYS A 37 4.08 -4.29 13.83
CA LYS A 37 3.45 -4.49 15.15
C LYS A 37 2.18 -3.65 15.33
N GLU A 38 1.48 -3.37 14.25
CA GLU A 38 0.16 -2.73 14.24
C GLU A 38 -0.86 -3.60 14.98
N LYS A 39 -1.88 -2.97 15.56
CA LYS A 39 -2.97 -3.68 16.23
C LYS A 39 -3.82 -4.45 15.21
N LEU A 40 -4.15 -5.69 15.56
CA LEU A 40 -5.12 -6.52 14.83
C LEU A 40 -6.47 -6.47 15.55
N LEU A 41 -7.55 -6.42 14.78
CA LEU A 41 -8.91 -6.38 15.26
C LEU A 41 -9.74 -7.41 14.51
N THR A 42 -10.39 -8.35 15.22
CA THR A 42 -11.31 -9.29 14.60
C THR A 42 -12.74 -8.85 14.78
N LYS A 43 -13.49 -8.69 13.69
CA LYS A 43 -14.92 -8.40 13.69
C LYS A 43 -15.65 -9.37 12.77
N LYS A 44 -16.66 -10.06 13.27
CA LYS A 44 -17.49 -11.01 12.51
C LYS A 44 -16.67 -12.07 11.76
N GLY A 45 -15.56 -12.54 12.34
CA GLY A 45 -14.67 -13.53 11.73
C GLY A 45 -13.67 -12.98 10.72
N ILE A 46 -13.68 -11.68 10.43
CA ILE A 46 -12.72 -11.00 9.55
C ILE A 46 -11.68 -10.28 10.41
N GLU A 47 -10.41 -10.43 10.06
CA GLU A 47 -9.31 -9.73 10.73
C GLU A 47 -8.94 -8.46 9.97
N TYR A 48 -8.78 -7.38 10.71
CA TYR A 48 -8.40 -6.05 10.23
C TYR A 48 -7.09 -5.61 10.85
N ARG A 49 -6.29 -4.85 10.09
CA ARG A 49 -5.03 -4.26 10.53
C ARG A 49 -5.16 -2.76 10.69
N ASN A 50 -4.78 -2.23 11.86
CA ASN A 50 -4.75 -0.79 12.08
C ASN A 50 -3.71 -0.12 11.18
N TRP A 51 -4.12 0.91 10.43
CA TRP A 51 -3.25 1.67 9.53
C TRP A 51 -2.80 2.97 10.20
N GLU A 52 -1.57 2.97 10.70
CA GLU A 52 -1.03 4.06 11.50
C GLU A 52 -0.60 5.26 10.64
N PRO A 53 -1.18 6.46 10.84
CA PRO A 53 -0.87 7.65 10.05
C PRO A 53 0.56 8.17 10.29
N PHE A 54 1.12 7.94 11.48
CA PHE A 54 2.51 8.32 11.78
C PHE A 54 3.56 7.46 11.06
N ARG A 55 3.14 6.38 10.43
CA ARG A 55 3.98 5.47 9.67
C ARG A 55 3.65 5.42 8.18
N SER A 56 2.62 6.15 7.75
CA SER A 56 2.14 6.12 6.36
C SER A 56 1.57 7.48 5.96
N LYS A 57 2.25 8.16 5.04
CA LYS A 57 1.75 9.42 4.48
C LYS A 57 0.36 9.25 3.85
N LEU A 58 0.11 8.11 3.19
CA LEU A 58 -1.20 7.83 2.60
C LEU A 58 -2.30 7.72 3.67
N ALA A 59 -2.04 7.02 4.78
CA ALA A 59 -2.98 6.98 5.90
C ALA A 59 -3.24 8.38 6.48
N ALA A 60 -2.20 9.19 6.62
CA ALA A 60 -2.34 10.58 7.06
C ALA A 60 -3.17 11.42 6.07
N CYS A 61 -2.99 11.23 4.76
CA CYS A 61 -3.82 11.87 3.74
C CYS A 61 -5.30 11.46 3.86
N ILE A 62 -5.58 10.16 4.04
CA ILE A 62 -6.95 9.67 4.24
C ILE A 62 -7.58 10.29 5.50
N MET A 63 -6.84 10.35 6.60
CA MET A 63 -7.33 10.95 7.85
C MET A 63 -7.59 12.46 7.73
N ASN A 64 -6.89 13.14 6.82
CA ASN A 64 -7.08 14.56 6.52
C ASN A 64 -8.06 14.82 5.36
N GLY A 65 -8.87 13.85 4.98
CA GLY A 65 -9.95 14.01 4.01
C GLY A 65 -9.50 13.90 2.56
N LEU A 66 -8.64 12.93 2.23
CA LEU A 66 -8.29 12.62 0.85
C LEU A 66 -9.57 12.30 0.04
N GLU A 67 -9.91 13.16 -0.93
CA GLU A 67 -11.13 13.04 -1.72
C GLU A 67 -11.03 11.94 -2.78
N ASN A 68 -9.89 11.88 -3.48
CA ASN A 68 -9.67 10.91 -4.56
C ASN A 68 -8.74 9.80 -4.09
N PHE A 69 -9.29 8.63 -3.80
CA PHE A 69 -8.54 7.44 -3.43
C PHE A 69 -8.47 6.49 -4.63
N PRO A 70 -7.29 6.34 -5.27
CA PRO A 70 -7.18 5.67 -6.57
C PRO A 70 -7.04 4.16 -6.49
N PHE A 71 -6.87 3.59 -5.30
CA PHE A 71 -6.60 2.16 -5.14
C PHE A 71 -7.90 1.38 -5.04
N LEU A 72 -8.14 0.52 -6.02
CA LEU A 72 -9.32 -0.34 -6.09
C LEU A 72 -8.93 -1.81 -6.01
N ALA A 73 -9.89 -2.67 -5.69
CA ALA A 73 -9.69 -4.11 -5.78
C ALA A 73 -9.24 -4.50 -7.20
N GLU A 74 -8.35 -5.48 -7.30
CA GLU A 74 -7.83 -6.05 -8.55
C GLU A 74 -6.99 -5.09 -9.42
N SER A 75 -6.68 -3.87 -8.94
CA SER A 75 -5.82 -2.93 -9.66
C SER A 75 -4.38 -3.43 -9.78
N ASN A 76 -3.72 -3.03 -10.88
CA ASN A 76 -2.28 -3.14 -11.06
C ASN A 76 -1.62 -1.82 -10.71
N ILE A 77 -0.69 -1.85 -9.79
CA ILE A 77 -0.08 -0.64 -9.21
C ILE A 77 1.43 -0.67 -9.36
N LEU A 78 2.00 0.43 -9.83
CA LEU A 78 3.44 0.69 -9.72
C LEU A 78 3.69 1.57 -8.49
N TYR A 79 4.38 1.01 -7.50
CA TYR A 79 4.71 1.70 -6.26
C TYR A 79 6.21 2.04 -6.23
N LEU A 80 6.54 3.33 -6.28
CA LEU A 80 7.91 3.83 -6.27
C LEU A 80 8.30 4.30 -4.86
N GLY A 81 9.35 3.70 -4.30
CA GLY A 81 9.84 4.02 -2.97
C GLY A 81 9.14 3.23 -1.86
N VAL A 82 9.21 1.90 -1.95
CA VAL A 82 8.51 0.98 -1.02
C VAL A 82 8.98 1.12 0.43
N SER A 83 10.27 1.46 0.63
CA SER A 83 10.89 1.49 1.96
C SER A 83 10.79 0.12 2.67
N THR A 84 10.45 0.08 3.95
CA THR A 84 10.30 -1.16 4.73
C THR A 84 8.95 -1.88 4.54
N GLY A 85 8.05 -1.33 3.72
CA GLY A 85 6.82 -2.01 3.30
C GLY A 85 5.56 -1.70 4.09
N THR A 86 5.56 -0.69 4.97
CA THR A 86 4.37 -0.34 5.76
C THR A 86 3.17 0.01 4.87
N THR A 87 3.29 1.04 4.04
CA THR A 87 2.18 1.52 3.20
C THR A 87 1.79 0.50 2.14
N ILE A 88 2.76 -0.10 1.43
CA ILE A 88 2.47 -1.08 0.38
C ILE A 88 1.74 -2.31 0.93
N SER A 89 1.96 -2.69 2.19
CA SER A 89 1.25 -3.81 2.80
C SER A 89 -0.24 -3.55 2.99
N HIS A 90 -0.64 -2.32 3.29
CA HIS A 90 -2.04 -1.91 3.36
C HIS A 90 -2.67 -1.75 1.97
N ILE A 91 -1.92 -1.23 1.00
CA ILE A 91 -2.38 -1.21 -0.39
C ILE A 91 -2.57 -2.65 -0.89
N SER A 92 -1.69 -3.59 -0.52
CA SER A 92 -1.85 -5.02 -0.83
C SER A 92 -3.13 -5.63 -0.25
N ASP A 93 -3.50 -5.25 0.97
CA ASP A 93 -4.79 -5.63 1.56
C ASP A 93 -5.96 -5.12 0.71
N ILE A 94 -5.89 -3.86 0.27
CA ILE A 94 -6.94 -3.18 -0.51
C ILE A 94 -7.10 -3.79 -1.91
N VAL A 95 -5.99 -3.99 -2.60
CA VAL A 95 -5.98 -4.53 -3.97
C VAL A 95 -6.44 -5.99 -4.00
N GLY A 96 -6.21 -6.70 -2.91
CA GLY A 96 -6.62 -8.09 -2.77
C GLY A 96 -5.78 -9.08 -3.59
N PRO A 97 -6.17 -10.36 -3.59
CA PRO A 97 -5.34 -11.43 -4.14
C PRO A 97 -5.25 -11.44 -5.67
N ASN A 98 -6.18 -10.78 -6.36
CA ASN A 98 -6.27 -10.77 -7.83
C ASN A 98 -5.59 -9.54 -8.46
N GLY A 99 -5.27 -8.51 -7.68
CA GLY A 99 -4.49 -7.38 -8.17
C GLY A 99 -2.99 -7.60 -8.04
N THR A 100 -2.18 -6.69 -8.55
CA THR A 100 -0.72 -6.79 -8.50
C THR A 100 -0.08 -5.46 -8.15
N ILE A 101 0.91 -5.48 -7.26
CA ILE A 101 1.69 -4.30 -6.91
C ILE A 101 3.15 -4.54 -7.25
N PHE A 102 3.68 -3.76 -8.18
CA PHE A 102 5.09 -3.74 -8.54
C PHE A 102 5.80 -2.73 -7.64
N GLY A 103 6.51 -3.22 -6.64
CA GLY A 103 7.13 -2.40 -5.59
C GLY A 103 8.60 -2.14 -5.88
N VAL A 104 8.96 -0.89 -6.22
CA VAL A 104 10.33 -0.49 -6.56
C VAL A 104 11.04 0.09 -5.35
N GLU A 105 12.20 -0.49 -5.00
CA GLU A 105 13.11 0.01 -3.97
C GLU A 105 14.56 -0.14 -4.43
N HIS A 106 15.36 0.91 -4.29
CA HIS A 106 16.74 0.88 -4.76
C HIS A 106 17.76 0.50 -3.68
N SER A 107 17.42 0.73 -2.41
CA SER A 107 18.30 0.42 -1.29
C SER A 107 18.25 -1.06 -0.95
N SER A 108 19.30 -1.81 -1.24
CA SER A 108 19.38 -3.26 -0.94
C SER A 108 19.21 -3.56 0.55
N ARG A 109 19.65 -2.65 1.42
CA ARG A 109 19.50 -2.81 2.87
C ARG A 109 18.03 -2.70 3.28
N VAL A 110 17.33 -1.68 2.80
CA VAL A 110 15.92 -1.44 3.10
C VAL A 110 15.04 -2.49 2.44
N ALA A 111 15.36 -2.85 1.19
CA ALA A 111 14.67 -3.90 0.45
C ALA A 111 14.68 -5.25 1.16
N ARG A 112 15.75 -5.59 1.88
CA ARG A 112 15.79 -6.84 2.67
C ARG A 112 14.69 -6.89 3.71
N ASP A 113 14.52 -5.82 4.50
CA ASP A 113 13.43 -5.75 5.48
C ASP A 113 12.05 -5.86 4.82
N PHE A 114 11.86 -5.24 3.68
CA PHE A 114 10.62 -5.33 2.88
C PHE A 114 10.37 -6.76 2.39
N LEU A 115 11.38 -7.42 1.83
CA LEU A 115 11.29 -8.79 1.34
C LEU A 115 10.92 -9.75 2.46
N ASP A 116 11.64 -9.70 3.59
CA ASP A 116 11.51 -10.65 4.68
C ASP A 116 10.20 -10.47 5.49
N ARG A 117 9.72 -9.24 5.62
CA ARG A 117 8.56 -8.92 6.47
C ARG A 117 7.25 -8.80 5.70
N VAL A 118 7.30 -8.49 4.42
CA VAL A 118 6.11 -8.16 3.63
C VAL A 118 5.97 -9.05 2.41
N ALA A 119 6.91 -8.96 1.46
CA ALA A 119 6.76 -9.59 0.15
C ALA A 119 6.66 -11.11 0.22
N VAL A 120 7.40 -11.76 1.12
CA VAL A 120 7.37 -13.23 1.30
C VAL A 120 5.98 -13.75 1.69
N PHE A 121 5.14 -12.94 2.32
CA PHE A 121 3.79 -13.33 2.77
C PHE A 121 2.68 -12.87 1.83
N ARG A 122 2.96 -12.00 0.85
CA ARG A 122 1.98 -11.32 0.01
C ARG A 122 2.23 -11.59 -1.46
N LYS A 123 1.54 -12.60 -2.00
CA LYS A 123 1.71 -13.06 -3.40
C LYS A 123 1.34 -12.02 -4.45
N ASN A 124 0.56 -11.01 -4.08
CA ASN A 124 0.16 -9.91 -4.94
C ASN A 124 1.18 -8.76 -4.99
N ILE A 125 2.34 -8.91 -4.33
CA ILE A 125 3.44 -7.95 -4.39
C ILE A 125 4.60 -8.56 -5.17
N ILE A 126 5.05 -7.86 -6.21
CA ILE A 126 6.24 -8.19 -6.99
C ILE A 126 7.33 -7.17 -6.66
N PRO A 127 8.35 -7.54 -5.89
CA PRO A 127 9.45 -6.64 -5.54
C PRO A 127 10.38 -6.43 -6.73
N ILE A 128 10.77 -5.16 -6.95
CA ILE A 128 11.71 -4.74 -7.98
C ILE A 128 12.85 -3.96 -7.31
N ILE A 129 14.03 -4.55 -7.24
CA ILE A 129 15.19 -3.93 -6.60
C ILE A 129 15.96 -3.13 -7.66
N GLN A 130 15.46 -1.94 -7.95
CA GLN A 130 15.96 -1.06 -8.99
C GLN A 130 15.79 0.42 -8.62
N ASN A 131 16.48 1.28 -9.35
CA ASN A 131 16.35 2.72 -9.16
C ASN A 131 15.15 3.26 -9.94
N ALA A 132 14.18 3.86 -9.25
CA ALA A 132 12.98 4.44 -9.84
C ALA A 132 13.27 5.56 -10.90
N LYS A 133 14.48 6.15 -10.89
CA LYS A 133 14.95 7.08 -11.93
C LYS A 133 15.26 6.43 -13.28
N LYS A 134 15.28 5.09 -13.33
CA LYS A 134 15.65 4.31 -14.49
C LYS A 134 14.55 3.31 -14.85
N PRO A 135 13.35 3.78 -15.25
CA PRO A 135 12.24 2.90 -15.57
C PRO A 135 12.55 1.92 -16.71
N ASP A 136 13.50 2.25 -17.58
CA ASP A 136 14.02 1.39 -18.64
C ASP A 136 14.64 0.08 -18.12
N GLN A 137 15.09 0.05 -16.86
CA GLN A 137 15.70 -1.15 -16.27
C GLN A 137 14.68 -2.18 -15.78
N TYR A 138 13.39 -1.83 -15.69
CA TYR A 138 12.35 -2.74 -15.25
C TYR A 138 11.06 -2.71 -16.10
N PHE A 139 11.08 -2.00 -17.24
CA PHE A 139 9.91 -1.93 -18.13
C PHE A 139 9.45 -3.29 -18.64
N SER A 140 10.34 -4.29 -18.72
CA SER A 140 10.01 -5.63 -19.18
C SER A 140 9.28 -6.50 -18.15
N VAL A 141 9.18 -6.05 -16.90
CA VAL A 141 8.52 -6.80 -15.82
C VAL A 141 6.99 -6.74 -15.96
N PHE A 142 6.47 -5.65 -16.52
CA PHE A 142 5.04 -5.42 -16.75
C PHE A 142 4.84 -4.39 -17.87
N THR A 143 3.65 -4.35 -18.47
CA THR A 143 3.39 -3.50 -19.65
C THR A 143 2.52 -2.30 -19.34
N LYS A 144 1.61 -2.40 -18.38
CA LYS A 144 0.65 -1.36 -18.02
C LYS A 144 0.23 -1.48 -16.56
N VAL A 145 0.00 -0.34 -15.94
CA VAL A 145 -0.56 -0.24 -14.58
C VAL A 145 -1.75 0.73 -14.57
N ASP A 146 -2.62 0.58 -13.59
CA ASP A 146 -3.79 1.45 -13.40
C ASP A 146 -3.42 2.67 -12.57
N VAL A 147 -2.44 2.53 -11.66
CA VAL A 147 -2.01 3.58 -10.74
C VAL A 147 -0.49 3.58 -10.62
N VAL A 148 0.11 4.78 -10.65
CA VAL A 148 1.49 5.02 -10.23
C VAL A 148 1.47 5.78 -8.92
N TYR A 149 1.98 5.17 -7.85
CA TYR A 149 2.11 5.79 -6.54
C TYR A 149 3.58 6.07 -6.21
N VAL A 150 3.87 7.30 -5.79
CA VAL A 150 5.24 7.76 -5.56
C VAL A 150 5.41 8.24 -4.12
N ASP A 151 6.28 7.58 -3.37
CA ASP A 151 6.67 7.95 -2.01
C ASP A 151 8.20 7.95 -1.87
N ILE A 152 8.85 8.80 -2.67
CA ILE A 152 10.30 8.92 -2.74
C ILE A 152 10.73 10.23 -2.08
N ALA A 153 11.64 10.17 -1.11
CA ALA A 153 12.18 11.35 -0.43
C ALA A 153 13.32 11.99 -1.23
N GLN A 154 13.04 12.50 -2.43
CA GLN A 154 14.03 13.17 -3.29
C GLN A 154 13.44 14.44 -3.91
N PRO A 155 14.26 15.48 -4.15
CA PRO A 155 13.79 16.74 -4.73
C PRO A 155 13.18 16.60 -6.13
N ASP A 156 13.63 15.62 -6.90
CA ASP A 156 13.20 15.34 -8.28
C ASP A 156 12.08 14.28 -8.38
N GLN A 157 11.36 14.00 -7.28
CA GLN A 157 10.30 13.00 -7.25
C GLN A 157 9.20 13.21 -8.30
N THR A 158 8.86 14.46 -8.61
CA THR A 158 7.87 14.78 -9.65
C THR A 158 8.34 14.34 -11.04
N LYS A 159 9.63 14.59 -11.36
CA LYS A 159 10.22 14.14 -12.62
C LYS A 159 10.21 12.60 -12.70
N ILE A 160 10.59 11.94 -11.63
CA ILE A 160 10.57 10.47 -11.53
C ILE A 160 9.16 9.93 -11.78
N ALA A 161 8.15 10.54 -11.16
CA ALA A 161 6.75 10.18 -11.37
C ALA A 161 6.36 10.30 -12.86
N ILE A 162 6.64 11.44 -13.48
CA ILE A 162 6.31 11.69 -14.89
C ILE A 162 7.02 10.71 -15.83
N ASP A 163 8.31 10.44 -15.61
CA ASP A 163 9.09 9.54 -16.44
C ASP A 163 8.54 8.10 -16.36
N ASN A 164 8.12 7.64 -15.17
CA ASN A 164 7.46 6.35 -15.02
C ASN A 164 6.07 6.32 -15.65
N CYS A 165 5.23 7.33 -15.43
CA CYS A 165 3.90 7.41 -16.04
C CYS A 165 3.91 7.43 -17.58
N LYS A 166 5.01 7.89 -18.20
CA LYS A 166 5.16 7.85 -19.66
C LYS A 166 5.57 6.48 -20.18
N MET A 167 6.16 5.67 -19.32
CA MET A 167 6.68 4.34 -19.69
C MET A 167 5.59 3.27 -19.53
N PHE A 168 4.70 3.42 -18.54
CA PHE A 168 3.70 2.44 -18.11
C PHE A 168 2.27 3.00 -18.11
#